data_d0d07d2361602babb231d0fb7302d5c2
#
_entry.id   d0d07d2361602babb231d0fb7302d5c2
#
_cell.length_a   1.000
_cell.length_b   1.000
_cell.length_c   1.000
_cell.angle_alpha   90.00
_cell.angle_beta   90.00
_cell.angle_gamma   90.00
#
_symmetry.space_group_name_H-M   'P 1'
#
loop_
_entity.id
_entity.type
_entity.pdbx_description
1 polymer ?
#
loop_
_entity_poly.entity_id
_entity_poly.type
_entity_poly.pdbx_seq_one_letter_code
_entity_poly.pdbx_strand_id
1 'polypeptide(L)'
;MVDDDPSIVAVVSDILIAEGHEVDSAENGAEALMKANGEALVLLDMRMPVLDGWGFAREFRASGKRSPIVVMTAAENARRWAEEIGAEGYLAKPFEIDALIAAVERYATGTH
;
A
#
# COMPACT_ATOMS: atom_id res chain seq x y z
N MET A 1 0.18 -1.21 -5.64
CA MET A 1 0.79 -0.05 -4.98
C MET A 1 0.03 1.22 -5.33
N VAL A 2 -0.37 1.98 -4.34
CA VAL A 2 -1.16 3.20 -4.53
C VAL A 2 -0.36 4.39 -4.02
N ASP A 3 0.16 5.21 -4.94
CA ASP A 3 0.98 6.37 -4.60
C ASP A 3 0.98 7.32 -5.80
N ASP A 4 0.89 8.62 -5.53
CA ASP A 4 0.86 9.63 -6.58
C ASP A 4 2.27 10.08 -7.03
N ASP A 5 3.32 9.62 -6.37
CA ASP A 5 4.69 9.95 -6.74
C ASP A 5 5.25 8.89 -7.70
N PRO A 6 5.40 9.22 -8.99
CA PRO A 6 5.86 8.24 -9.98
C PRO A 6 7.28 7.73 -9.71
N SER A 7 8.11 8.53 -9.06
CA SER A 7 9.47 8.10 -8.72
C SER A 7 9.45 6.98 -7.68
N ILE A 8 8.61 7.12 -6.66
CA ILE A 8 8.46 6.10 -5.63
C ILE A 8 7.85 4.84 -6.23
N VAL A 9 6.80 4.99 -7.04
CA VAL A 9 6.17 3.84 -7.71
C VAL A 9 7.18 3.08 -8.55
N ALA A 10 8.01 3.77 -9.33
CA ALA A 10 9.00 3.13 -10.19
C ALA A 10 10.03 2.35 -9.36
N VAL A 11 10.58 2.98 -8.32
CA VAL A 11 11.61 2.33 -7.49
C VAL A 11 11.05 1.12 -6.76
N VAL A 12 9.91 1.29 -6.10
CA VAL A 12 9.29 0.19 -5.33
C VAL A 12 8.87 -0.95 -6.25
N SER A 13 8.28 -0.63 -7.40
CA SER A 13 7.88 -1.65 -8.36
C SER A 13 9.07 -2.46 -8.85
N ASP A 14 10.17 -1.79 -9.19
CA ASP A 14 11.39 -2.48 -9.65
C ASP A 14 11.93 -3.42 -8.58
N ILE A 15 11.96 -2.98 -7.33
CA ILE A 15 12.43 -3.80 -6.21
C ILE A 15 11.55 -5.04 -6.05
N LEU A 16 10.25 -4.87 -6.05
CA LEU A 16 9.33 -5.98 -5.83
C LEU A 16 9.29 -6.94 -7.00
N ILE A 17 9.40 -6.45 -8.22
CA ILE A 17 9.48 -7.31 -9.40
C ILE A 17 10.77 -8.15 -9.34
N ALA A 18 11.87 -7.53 -8.92
CA ALA A 18 13.14 -8.25 -8.76
C ALA A 18 13.04 -9.38 -7.72
N GLU A 19 12.15 -9.22 -6.73
CA GLU A 19 11.90 -10.23 -5.70
C GLU A 19 10.85 -11.26 -6.11
N GLY A 20 10.38 -11.22 -7.34
CA GLY A 20 9.45 -12.21 -7.87
C GLY A 20 7.98 -11.87 -7.73
N HIS A 21 7.64 -10.64 -7.35
CA HIS A 21 6.25 -10.21 -7.21
C HIS A 21 5.72 -9.60 -8.50
N GLU A 22 4.42 -9.75 -8.73
CA GLU A 22 3.72 -8.99 -9.76
C GLU A 22 3.20 -7.71 -9.12
N VAL A 23 3.41 -6.57 -9.78
CA VAL A 23 3.05 -5.26 -9.25
C VAL A 23 2.12 -4.53 -10.19
N ASP A 24 0.99 -4.08 -9.64
CA ASP A 24 0.10 -3.14 -10.32
C ASP A 24 0.11 -1.85 -9.51
N SER A 25 -0.06 -0.72 -10.16
CA SER A 25 0.01 0.57 -9.49
C SER A 25 -1.15 1.48 -9.87
N ALA A 26 -1.42 2.44 -8.99
CA ALA A 26 -2.45 3.46 -9.20
C ALA A 26 -1.93 4.79 -8.65
N GLU A 27 -2.32 5.88 -9.29
CA GLU A 27 -1.87 7.23 -8.92
C GLU A 27 -2.71 7.86 -7.80
N ASN A 28 -3.88 7.32 -7.56
CA ASN A 28 -4.77 7.83 -6.52
C ASN A 28 -5.74 6.74 -6.08
N GLY A 29 -6.49 7.03 -5.03
CA GLY A 29 -7.41 6.07 -4.45
C GLY A 29 -8.56 5.67 -5.38
N ALA A 30 -9.05 6.59 -6.20
CA ALA A 30 -10.14 6.29 -7.12
C ALA A 30 -9.70 5.29 -8.19
N GLU A 31 -8.52 5.52 -8.78
CA GLU A 31 -7.95 4.60 -9.76
C GLU A 31 -7.67 3.23 -9.12
N ALA A 32 -7.15 3.25 -7.90
CA ALA A 32 -6.88 2.02 -7.17
C ALA A 32 -8.13 1.18 -6.94
N LEU A 33 -9.25 1.81 -6.59
CA LEU A 33 -10.51 1.10 -6.41
C LEU A 33 -10.99 0.44 -7.70
N MET A 34 -10.80 1.12 -8.82
CA MET A 34 -11.18 0.57 -10.13
C MET A 34 -10.33 -0.62 -10.53
N LYS A 35 -9.05 -0.61 -10.15
CA LYS A 35 -8.10 -1.67 -10.50
C LYS A 35 -8.06 -2.81 -9.50
N ALA A 36 -8.49 -2.58 -8.26
CA ALA A 36 -8.36 -3.54 -7.18
C ALA A 36 -9.13 -4.82 -7.50
N ASN A 37 -8.46 -5.96 -7.44
CA ASN A 37 -9.03 -7.23 -7.85
C ASN A 37 -8.35 -8.41 -7.13
N GLY A 38 -8.39 -8.40 -5.79
CA GLY A 38 -7.90 -9.53 -5.03
C GLY A 38 -6.39 -9.63 -4.90
N GLU A 39 -5.72 -8.49 -4.87
CA GLU A 39 -4.27 -8.45 -4.64
C GLU A 39 -3.89 -9.11 -3.32
N ALA A 40 -2.69 -9.70 -3.27
CA ALA A 40 -2.16 -10.29 -2.05
C ALA A 40 -1.84 -9.24 -0.99
N LEU A 41 -1.56 -8.01 -1.41
CA LEU A 41 -1.18 -6.92 -0.52
C LEU A 41 -1.40 -5.57 -1.21
N VAL A 42 -1.84 -4.58 -0.44
CA VAL A 42 -1.96 -3.20 -0.89
C VAL A 42 -0.93 -2.35 -0.15
N LEU A 43 -0.03 -1.72 -0.88
CA LEU A 43 0.86 -0.68 -0.34
C LEU A 43 0.17 0.66 -0.61
N LEU A 44 -0.15 1.39 0.45
CA LEU A 44 -1.03 2.55 0.36
C LEU A 44 -0.38 3.81 0.89
N ASP A 45 -0.18 4.80 0.02
CA ASP A 45 0.16 6.14 0.44
C ASP A 45 -1.10 6.84 0.96
N MET A 46 -0.98 7.54 2.09
CA MET A 46 -2.15 8.18 2.72
C MET A 46 -2.45 9.55 2.13
N ARG A 47 -1.48 10.21 1.55
CA ARG A 47 -1.63 11.57 1.03
C ARG A 47 -1.65 11.58 -0.48
N MET A 48 -2.84 11.54 -1.06
CA MET A 48 -3.03 11.52 -2.51
C MET A 48 -4.17 12.43 -2.91
N PRO A 49 -4.13 12.98 -4.12
CA PRO A 49 -5.27 13.73 -4.65
C PRO A 49 -6.44 12.82 -5.04
N VAL A 50 -7.58 13.39 -5.30
CA VAL A 50 -8.83 12.76 -5.75
C VAL A 50 -9.47 11.94 -4.64
N LEU A 51 -8.84 10.83 -4.24
CA LEU A 51 -9.30 10.02 -3.12
C LEU A 51 -8.07 9.60 -2.31
N ASP A 52 -7.98 10.07 -1.08
CA ASP A 52 -6.82 9.81 -0.23
C ASP A 52 -6.85 8.38 0.38
N GLY A 53 -5.83 8.09 1.19
CA GLY A 53 -5.70 6.76 1.79
C GLY A 53 -6.85 6.38 2.71
N TRP A 54 -7.38 7.34 3.48
CA TRP A 54 -8.53 7.06 4.34
C TRP A 54 -9.75 6.70 3.51
N GLY A 55 -10.04 7.49 2.49
CA GLY A 55 -11.17 7.24 1.59
C GLY A 55 -11.02 5.92 0.85
N PHE A 56 -9.82 5.65 0.34
CA PHE A 56 -9.55 4.38 -0.33
C PHE A 56 -9.81 3.19 0.60
N ALA A 57 -9.24 3.22 1.81
CA ALA A 57 -9.38 2.10 2.75
C ALA A 57 -10.84 1.85 3.11
N ARG A 58 -11.61 2.90 3.34
CA ARG A 58 -13.03 2.78 3.66
C ARG A 58 -13.80 2.12 2.53
N GLU A 59 -13.61 2.62 1.30
CA GLU A 59 -14.33 2.08 0.14
C GLU A 59 -13.88 0.66 -0.20
N PHE A 60 -12.58 0.38 -0.06
CA PHE A 60 -12.02 -0.94 -0.31
C PHE A 60 -12.63 -1.98 0.61
N ARG A 61 -12.68 -1.69 1.91
CA ARG A 61 -13.29 -2.60 2.90
C ARG A 61 -14.79 -2.71 2.72
N ALA A 62 -15.46 -1.60 2.40
CA ALA A 62 -16.91 -1.59 2.16
C ALA A 62 -17.30 -2.48 0.98
N SER A 63 -16.40 -2.66 0.00
CA SER A 63 -16.65 -3.53 -1.14
C SER A 63 -16.39 -5.00 -0.84
N GLY A 64 -16.04 -5.34 0.40
CA GLY A 64 -15.83 -6.71 0.83
C GLY A 64 -14.42 -7.25 0.62
N LYS A 65 -13.50 -6.42 0.18
CA LYS A 65 -12.12 -6.86 -0.07
C LYS A 65 -11.35 -6.98 1.23
N ARG A 66 -10.50 -8.00 1.31
CA ARG A 66 -9.79 -8.38 2.54
C ARG A 66 -8.27 -8.35 2.42
N SER A 67 -7.73 -7.89 1.31
CA SER A 67 -6.28 -7.83 1.13
C SER A 67 -5.64 -7.03 2.27
N PRO A 68 -4.50 -7.48 2.80
CA PRO A 68 -3.78 -6.68 3.79
C PRO A 68 -3.37 -5.34 3.22
N ILE A 69 -3.41 -4.30 4.06
CA ILE A 69 -2.99 -2.95 3.70
C ILE A 69 -1.78 -2.58 4.54
N VAL A 70 -0.72 -2.13 3.89
CA VAL A 70 0.46 -1.56 4.55
C VAL A 70 0.52 -0.08 4.17
N VAL A 71 0.40 0.78 5.16
CA VAL A 71 0.43 2.24 4.97
C VAL A 71 1.86 2.71 4.75
N MET A 72 2.06 3.62 3.80
CA MET A 72 3.34 4.28 3.56
C MET A 72 3.15 5.78 3.80
N THR A 73 3.85 6.33 4.79
CA THR A 73 3.74 7.76 5.10
C THR A 73 4.89 8.19 6.00
N ALA A 74 4.97 9.50 6.31
CA ALA A 74 6.02 10.03 7.18
C ALA A 74 5.99 9.37 8.56
N ALA A 75 7.18 9.18 9.16
CA ALA A 75 7.36 8.41 10.39
C ALA A 75 6.44 8.87 11.54
N GLU A 76 6.27 10.18 11.71
CA GLU A 76 5.46 10.73 12.80
C GLU A 76 3.98 10.36 12.72
N ASN A 77 3.50 9.92 11.55
CA ASN A 77 2.09 9.61 11.32
C ASN A 77 1.81 8.14 11.06
N ALA A 78 2.84 7.37 10.68
CA ALA A 78 2.65 6.05 10.11
C ALA A 78 1.83 5.11 11.00
N ARG A 79 2.23 4.97 12.24
CA ARG A 79 1.54 4.07 13.17
C ARG A 79 0.11 4.52 13.44
N ARG A 80 -0.08 5.81 13.70
CA ARG A 80 -1.39 6.36 14.03
C ARG A 80 -2.37 6.19 12.86
N TRP A 81 -1.92 6.52 11.66
CA TRP A 81 -2.80 6.44 10.49
C TRP A 81 -3.12 5.00 10.12
N ALA A 82 -2.15 4.10 10.28
CA ALA A 82 -2.42 2.68 10.08
C ALA A 82 -3.50 2.18 11.05
N GLU A 83 -3.42 2.58 12.30
CA GLU A 83 -4.44 2.22 13.29
C GLU A 83 -5.80 2.80 12.94
N GLU A 84 -5.85 4.05 12.46
CA GLU A 84 -7.10 4.71 12.10
C GLU A 84 -7.87 3.98 11.00
N ILE A 85 -7.17 3.41 10.03
CA ILE A 85 -7.84 2.70 8.93
C ILE A 85 -7.87 1.19 9.12
N GLY A 86 -7.36 0.69 10.22
CA GLY A 86 -7.29 -0.75 10.46
C GLY A 86 -6.34 -1.49 9.54
N ALA A 87 -5.24 -0.84 9.14
CA ALA A 87 -4.24 -1.46 8.29
C ALA A 87 -3.45 -2.53 9.05
N GLU A 88 -2.98 -3.54 8.35
CA GLU A 88 -2.19 -4.62 8.94
C GLU A 88 -0.79 -4.18 9.32
N GLY A 89 -0.24 -3.18 8.62
CA GLY A 89 1.10 -2.69 8.93
C GLY A 89 1.37 -1.31 8.36
N TYR A 90 2.59 -0.83 8.56
CA TYR A 90 3.01 0.46 8.04
C TYR A 90 4.50 0.47 7.72
N LEU A 91 4.89 1.37 6.80
CA LEU A 91 6.27 1.69 6.46
C LEU A 91 6.44 3.19 6.59
N ALA A 92 7.37 3.62 7.42
CA ALA A 92 7.67 5.04 7.61
C ALA A 92 8.58 5.54 6.47
N LYS A 93 8.19 6.61 5.81
CA LYS A 93 9.02 7.25 4.77
C LYS A 93 10.02 8.21 5.41
N PRO A 94 11.27 8.24 4.95
CA PRO A 94 11.85 7.33 3.95
C PRO A 94 12.10 5.95 4.56
N PHE A 95 11.81 4.89 3.81
CA PHE A 95 12.04 3.53 4.28
C PHE A 95 13.22 2.90 3.53
N GLU A 96 13.86 1.94 4.18
CA GLU A 96 14.95 1.20 3.55
C GLU A 96 14.39 0.05 2.72
N ILE A 97 15.16 -0.40 1.73
CA ILE A 97 14.77 -1.50 0.84
C ILE A 97 14.48 -2.76 1.65
N ASP A 98 15.31 -3.06 2.63
CA ASP A 98 15.11 -4.26 3.47
C ASP A 98 13.80 -4.20 4.24
N ALA A 99 13.42 -3.03 4.73
CA ALA A 99 12.15 -2.86 5.43
C ALA A 99 10.96 -3.08 4.51
N LEU A 100 11.05 -2.58 3.28
CA LEU A 100 10.01 -2.79 2.27
C LEU A 100 9.85 -4.28 1.95
N ILE A 101 10.95 -4.96 1.67
CA ILE A 101 10.93 -6.38 1.31
C ILE A 101 10.38 -7.20 2.47
N ALA A 102 10.82 -6.92 3.70
CA ALA A 102 10.35 -7.63 4.88
C ALA A 102 8.84 -7.45 5.09
N ALA A 103 8.32 -6.24 4.89
CA ALA A 103 6.90 -5.97 5.03
C ALA A 103 6.08 -6.73 4.00
N VAL A 104 6.53 -6.73 2.75
CA VAL A 104 5.83 -7.44 1.67
C VAL A 104 5.83 -8.94 1.95
N GLU A 105 6.96 -9.51 2.34
CA GLU A 105 7.04 -10.94 2.64
C GLU A 105 6.14 -11.31 3.82
N ARG A 106 6.11 -10.47 4.84
CA ARG A 106 5.31 -10.73 6.04
C ARG A 106 3.81 -10.73 5.74
N TYR A 107 3.34 -9.73 5.01
CA TYR A 107 1.90 -9.52 4.83
C TYR A 107 1.34 -10.17 3.57
N ALA A 108 2.09 -10.21 2.49
CA ALA A 108 1.60 -10.81 1.25
C ALA A 108 1.54 -12.34 1.32
N THR A 109 2.50 -12.97 1.99
CA THR A 109 2.56 -14.43 2.07
C THR A 109 1.84 -15.01 3.27
N GLY A 110 1.51 -14.18 4.26
CA GLY A 110 0.82 -14.63 5.48
C GLY A 110 -0.62 -15.03 5.27
N THR A 111 -1.11 -14.93 4.04
CA THR A 111 -2.49 -15.26 3.68
C THR A 111 -2.69 -16.72 3.33
N HIS A 112 -1.66 -17.48 3.31
CA HIS A 112 -1.72 -18.90 2.93
C HIS A 112 -2.32 -19.79 3.99
#